data_cdec5a7cb7304f5c55be387a62b8c8c2
#
_entry.id   cdec5a7cb7304f5c55be387a62b8c8c2
#
_cell.length_a   1.000
_cell.length_b   1.000
_cell.length_c   1.000
_cell.angle_alpha   90.00
_cell.angle_beta   90.00
_cell.angle_gamma   90.00
#
_symmetry.space_group_name_H-M   'P 1'
#
loop_
_entity.id
_entity.type
_entity.pdbx_description
1 polymer ?
#
loop_
_entity_poly.entity_id
_entity_poly.type
_entity_poly.pdbx_seq_one_letter_code
_entity_poly.pdbx_strand_id
1 'polypeptide(L)'
;MNADGTGLRYLELKVPNQETWQPAGFFSDGHRVLFLSMEPRRDGPGRPFDEYYTQTPTHLWVHDLDSGALEEIATRERMAVFYTPQLLLNDQRMLVQVVRNKVGQIFSMNLDGTDAREFTRANEGFPYGLSLSPDGRRVAFHLAAGSGYQIWTCDPDGGNRVRVAAQASHIYFGPMWSPDGQWLAYQDCEPARDPGHDWSDICVSRPDGSEQRQITQGRAMWFGATYGNPENRGGGSNLVAWTRDGAIVFPRRLPGSKVAWEFQPQRPDTDHFNRDFKPELARGGTEICRLDPRDGSITRLTKCDPPVWDFRVSESPDGRHIVFCRAATGGAPAVWMMDADGRNPHELTKGLDNRGADHPRWLPQPRTVEADVRRL
;
A
#
# COMPACT_ATOMS: atom_id res chain seq x y z
N MET A 1 1.16 19.59 -4.20
CA MET A 1 1.43 19.71 -5.65
C MET A 1 0.14 19.48 -6.40
N ASN A 2 -0.13 20.29 -7.41
CA ASN A 2 -1.26 20.16 -8.32
C ASN A 2 -1.00 19.05 -9.36
N ALA A 3 -2.07 18.57 -10.03
CA ALA A 3 -1.95 17.56 -11.07
C ALA A 3 -1.07 17.96 -12.27
N ASP A 4 -0.93 19.27 -12.53
CA ASP A 4 -0.04 19.80 -13.57
C ASP A 4 1.42 20.00 -13.12
N GLY A 5 1.77 19.54 -11.93
CA GLY A 5 3.10 19.69 -11.32
C GLY A 5 3.35 21.05 -10.68
N THR A 6 2.43 22.00 -10.79
CA THR A 6 2.56 23.30 -10.13
C THR A 6 2.28 23.23 -8.64
N GLY A 7 2.63 24.28 -7.89
CA GLY A 7 2.34 24.34 -6.46
C GLY A 7 3.04 23.27 -5.62
N LEU A 8 4.15 22.69 -6.11
CA LEU A 8 4.96 21.79 -5.30
C LEU A 8 5.43 22.52 -4.04
N ARG A 9 5.10 21.95 -2.90
CA ARG A 9 5.60 22.43 -1.61
C ARG A 9 6.04 21.25 -0.76
N TYR A 10 7.08 21.45 0.01
CA TYR A 10 7.49 20.51 1.03
C TYR A 10 6.77 20.82 2.33
N LEU A 11 6.29 19.77 2.98
CA LEU A 11 5.83 19.84 4.35
C LEU A 11 6.94 19.26 5.23
N GLU A 12 7.66 20.12 5.93
CA GLU A 12 8.63 19.67 6.91
C GLU A 12 7.91 19.32 8.21
N LEU A 13 7.62 18.03 8.39
CA LEU A 13 6.97 17.53 9.59
C LEU A 13 8.02 17.43 10.71
N LYS A 14 8.05 18.42 11.59
CA LYS A 14 9.01 18.48 12.71
C LYS A 14 8.55 17.61 13.86
N VAL A 15 8.82 16.31 13.78
CA VAL A 15 8.63 15.38 14.89
C VAL A 15 9.99 15.10 15.53
N PRO A 16 10.22 15.46 16.80
CA PRO A 16 11.52 15.37 17.44
C PRO A 16 12.04 13.92 17.50
N ASN A 17 13.28 13.70 17.07
CA ASN A 17 13.96 12.40 17.10
C ASN A 17 13.24 11.25 16.39
N GLN A 18 12.40 11.57 15.40
CA GLN A 18 11.61 10.57 14.68
C GLN A 18 11.68 10.81 13.18
N GLU A 19 11.44 9.75 12.44
CA GLU A 19 11.28 9.77 10.99
C GLU A 19 9.82 9.50 10.65
N THR A 20 9.30 10.14 9.62
CA THR A 20 7.99 9.78 9.07
C THR A 20 8.11 8.47 8.32
N TRP A 21 7.15 7.59 8.56
CA TRP A 21 7.12 6.26 7.97
C TRP A 21 5.74 5.98 7.40
N GLN A 22 5.65 5.31 6.29
CA GLN A 22 4.43 5.04 5.56
C GLN A 22 3.81 6.23 4.80
N PRO A 23 3.14 5.96 3.68
CA PRO A 23 2.35 6.95 2.98
C PRO A 23 1.26 7.51 3.89
N ALA A 24 1.05 8.82 3.81
CA ALA A 24 0.00 9.46 4.57
C ALA A 24 -1.40 8.95 4.21
N GLY A 25 -2.27 8.83 5.21
CA GLY A 25 -3.71 8.75 5.04
C GLY A 25 -4.30 10.15 4.94
N PHE A 26 -5.42 10.28 4.25
CA PHE A 26 -6.09 11.57 4.10
C PHE A 26 -7.47 11.53 4.76
N PHE A 27 -7.82 12.62 5.42
CA PHE A 27 -9.18 12.86 5.85
C PHE A 27 -10.06 13.20 4.65
N SER A 28 -11.35 12.94 4.77
CA SER A 28 -12.32 13.19 3.70
C SER A 28 -12.53 14.67 3.38
N ASP A 29 -12.10 15.56 4.30
CA ASP A 29 -12.11 17.02 4.11
C ASP A 29 -11.08 17.52 3.09
N GLY A 30 -10.06 16.70 2.77
CA GLY A 30 -8.97 17.09 1.87
C GLY A 30 -7.96 18.07 2.47
N HIS A 31 -8.08 18.44 3.75
CA HIS A 31 -7.23 19.42 4.44
C HIS A 31 -6.33 18.80 5.50
N ARG A 32 -6.69 17.64 6.03
CA ARG A 32 -5.92 16.97 7.09
C ARG A 32 -5.26 15.70 6.60
N VAL A 33 -4.06 15.46 7.08
CA VAL A 33 -3.23 14.30 6.76
C VAL A 33 -2.90 13.53 8.02
N LEU A 34 -3.09 12.23 7.98
CA LEU A 34 -2.74 11.29 9.04
C LEU A 34 -1.46 10.56 8.67
N PHE A 35 -0.47 10.54 9.54
CA PHE A 35 0.78 9.83 9.31
C PHE A 35 1.36 9.21 10.58
N LEU A 36 2.21 8.23 10.39
CA LEU A 36 3.01 7.60 11.45
C LEU A 36 4.41 8.18 11.46
N SER A 37 4.96 8.39 12.66
CA SER A 37 6.38 8.56 12.86
C SER A 37 6.92 7.46 13.77
N MET A 38 8.21 7.19 13.67
CA MET A 38 8.89 6.19 14.45
C MET A 38 10.29 6.65 14.81
N GLU A 39 10.84 6.13 15.90
CA GLU A 39 12.26 6.32 16.17
C GLU A 39 13.11 5.68 15.05
N PRO A 40 14.19 6.34 14.63
CA PRO A 40 15.09 5.79 13.63
C PRO A 40 15.57 4.39 14.05
N ARG A 41 15.56 3.47 13.09
CA ARG A 41 16.03 2.12 13.33
C ARG A 41 17.54 2.12 13.62
N ARG A 42 17.91 1.89 14.85
CA ARG A 42 19.31 1.84 15.29
C ARG A 42 19.97 0.48 15.14
N ASP A 43 19.17 -0.56 14.91
CA ASP A 43 19.64 -1.93 14.84
C ASP A 43 19.80 -2.40 13.41
N GLY A 44 20.84 -3.20 13.19
CA GLY A 44 21.15 -3.79 11.90
C GLY A 44 20.08 -4.77 11.41
N PRO A 45 20.22 -5.29 10.17
CA PRO A 45 19.36 -6.32 9.65
C PRO A 45 19.42 -7.57 10.53
N GLY A 46 18.28 -8.26 10.72
CA GLY A 46 18.24 -9.55 11.41
C GLY A 46 17.29 -9.67 12.60
N ARG A 47 16.55 -8.64 12.98
CA ARG A 47 15.44 -8.84 13.94
C ARG A 47 14.30 -9.59 13.25
N PRO A 48 13.66 -10.53 13.94
CA PRO A 48 12.39 -11.09 13.48
C PRO A 48 11.38 -9.99 13.17
N PHE A 49 10.60 -10.21 12.12
CA PHE A 49 9.63 -9.25 11.63
C PHE A 49 8.63 -8.78 12.71
N ASP A 50 8.05 -9.73 13.43
CA ASP A 50 7.11 -9.48 14.52
C ASP A 50 7.75 -8.71 15.68
N GLU A 51 8.97 -9.03 16.04
CA GLU A 51 9.71 -8.34 17.10
C GLU A 51 9.98 -6.88 16.75
N TYR A 52 10.40 -6.61 15.52
CA TYR A 52 10.64 -5.24 15.06
C TYR A 52 9.36 -4.39 15.14
N TYR A 53 8.24 -4.87 14.60
CA TYR A 53 7.00 -4.13 14.59
C TYR A 53 6.33 -3.98 15.94
N THR A 54 6.58 -4.89 16.87
CA THR A 54 6.01 -4.81 18.21
C THR A 54 6.87 -4.06 19.20
N GLN A 55 8.12 -3.76 18.90
CA GLN A 55 9.06 -3.15 19.86
C GLN A 55 9.48 -1.72 19.48
N THR A 56 9.40 -1.34 18.21
CA THR A 56 9.79 0.01 17.77
C THR A 56 8.74 1.04 18.24
N PRO A 57 9.13 2.08 18.97
CA PRO A 57 8.23 3.16 19.33
C PRO A 57 7.70 3.89 18.09
N THR A 58 6.40 4.06 18.03
CA THR A 58 5.71 4.76 16.95
C THR A 58 4.64 5.69 17.51
N HIS A 59 4.37 6.73 16.76
CA HIS A 59 3.43 7.79 17.11
C HIS A 59 2.53 8.11 15.92
N LEU A 60 1.31 8.52 16.19
CA LEU A 60 0.31 8.86 15.20
C LEU A 60 0.00 10.34 15.25
N TRP A 61 0.04 10.99 14.09
CA TRP A 61 -0.06 12.44 13.97
C TRP A 61 -1.14 12.84 12.97
N VAL A 62 -1.81 13.95 13.27
CA VAL A 62 -2.64 14.67 12.32
C VAL A 62 -1.96 16.00 12.00
N HIS A 63 -1.80 16.30 10.72
CA HIS A 63 -1.28 17.55 10.22
C HIS A 63 -2.35 18.26 9.39
N ASP A 64 -2.67 19.48 9.77
CA ASP A 64 -3.57 20.36 9.02
C ASP A 64 -2.77 21.12 7.96
N LEU A 65 -3.15 20.92 6.70
CA LEU A 65 -2.42 21.47 5.54
C LEU A 65 -2.56 22.98 5.38
N ASP A 66 -3.62 23.58 5.94
CA ASP A 66 -3.91 25.01 5.80
C ASP A 66 -3.26 25.81 6.92
N SER A 67 -3.45 25.40 8.16
CA SER A 67 -2.89 26.09 9.34
C SER A 67 -1.44 25.68 9.64
N GLY A 68 -1.00 24.52 9.16
CA GLY A 68 0.28 23.93 9.52
C GLY A 68 0.30 23.30 10.92
N ALA A 69 -0.84 23.22 11.60
CA ALA A 69 -0.93 22.61 12.93
C ALA A 69 -0.58 21.11 12.87
N LEU A 70 0.15 20.65 13.87
CA LEU A 70 0.57 19.27 14.03
C LEU A 70 0.16 18.80 15.42
N GLU A 71 -0.62 17.73 15.48
CA GLU A 71 -1.16 17.16 16.71
C GLU A 71 -0.86 15.68 16.79
N GLU A 72 -0.30 15.22 17.91
CA GLU A 72 -0.18 13.80 18.23
C GLU A 72 -1.51 13.29 18.76
N ILE A 73 -2.02 12.21 18.17
CA ILE A 73 -3.30 11.62 18.55
C ILE A 73 -3.13 10.20 19.11
N ALA A 74 -4.16 9.69 19.79
CA ALA A 74 -4.18 8.33 20.37
C ALA A 74 -2.97 8.04 21.27
N THR A 75 -2.47 9.04 22.00
CA THR A 75 -1.22 8.97 22.82
C THR A 75 -1.24 7.94 23.92
N ARG A 76 -2.41 7.38 24.27
CA ARG A 76 -2.58 6.32 25.27
C ARG A 76 -2.20 4.94 24.77
N GLU A 77 -2.07 4.77 23.48
CA GLU A 77 -1.81 3.50 22.83
C GLU A 77 -0.42 3.48 22.20
N ARG A 78 0.22 2.33 22.23
CA ARG A 78 1.44 2.11 21.48
C ARG A 78 1.10 1.61 20.10
N MET A 79 1.39 2.40 19.09
CA MET A 79 1.15 2.04 17.69
C MET A 79 2.17 1.02 17.21
N ALA A 80 1.76 0.14 16.30
CA ALA A 80 2.67 -0.68 15.54
C ALA A 80 3.16 0.06 14.28
N VAL A 81 4.38 -0.22 13.88
CA VAL A 81 5.10 0.46 12.80
C VAL A 81 4.47 0.31 11.42
N PHE A 82 3.58 -0.63 11.21
CA PHE A 82 3.50 -1.29 9.92
C PHE A 82 2.74 -0.55 8.81
N TYR A 83 1.70 0.23 9.12
CA TYR A 83 1.01 1.01 8.09
C TYR A 83 0.11 2.12 8.67
N THR A 84 -0.21 3.06 7.80
CA THR A 84 -1.10 4.17 8.14
C THR A 84 -2.50 3.65 8.49
N PRO A 85 -3.12 4.14 9.56
CA PRO A 85 -4.49 3.78 9.93
C PRO A 85 -5.50 4.04 8.82
N GLN A 86 -6.53 3.21 8.75
CA GLN A 86 -7.68 3.40 7.88
C GLN A 86 -8.74 4.22 8.60
N LEU A 87 -9.05 5.40 8.11
CA LEU A 87 -10.14 6.23 8.64
C LEU A 87 -11.51 5.65 8.29
N LEU A 88 -12.44 5.71 9.22
CA LEU A 88 -13.82 5.22 9.14
C LEU A 88 -14.82 6.29 9.56
N LEU A 89 -16.10 6.07 9.25
CA LEU A 89 -17.23 6.82 9.80
C LEU A 89 -17.05 8.35 9.71
N ASN A 90 -16.88 8.86 8.52
CA ASN A 90 -16.66 10.29 8.27
C ASN A 90 -15.50 10.84 9.10
N ASP A 91 -14.39 10.08 9.16
CA ASP A 91 -13.16 10.43 9.85
C ASP A 91 -13.26 10.54 11.38
N GLN A 92 -14.28 9.98 12.00
CA GLN A 92 -14.43 10.00 13.47
C GLN A 92 -13.76 8.81 14.15
N ARG A 93 -13.58 7.72 13.43
CA ARG A 93 -12.95 6.50 13.92
C ARG A 93 -11.86 6.05 12.95
N MET A 94 -10.93 5.26 13.47
CA MET A 94 -9.86 4.64 12.68
C MET A 94 -9.72 3.16 13.02
N LEU A 95 -9.28 2.38 12.03
CA LEU A 95 -8.69 1.06 12.23
C LEU A 95 -7.18 1.24 12.27
N VAL A 96 -6.57 0.86 13.35
CA VAL A 96 -5.14 1.06 13.59
C VAL A 96 -4.52 -0.17 14.23
N GLN A 97 -3.30 -0.49 13.83
CA GLN A 97 -2.55 -1.54 14.47
C GLN A 97 -1.89 -1.02 15.76
N VAL A 98 -2.24 -1.62 16.88
CA VAL A 98 -1.77 -1.27 18.22
C VAL A 98 -1.03 -2.46 18.82
N VAL A 99 0.04 -2.19 19.54
CA VAL A 99 0.79 -3.20 20.27
C VAL A 99 0.30 -3.27 21.71
N ARG A 100 -0.29 -4.40 22.09
CA ARG A 100 -0.64 -4.72 23.47
C ARG A 100 0.01 -6.04 23.87
N ASN A 101 0.65 -6.09 25.02
CA ASN A 101 1.33 -7.29 25.51
C ASN A 101 2.32 -7.91 24.47
N LYS A 102 3.03 -7.06 23.75
CA LYS A 102 3.98 -7.44 22.68
C LYS A 102 3.31 -8.07 21.44
N VAL A 103 2.01 -7.98 21.31
CA VAL A 103 1.26 -8.48 20.15
C VAL A 103 0.66 -7.31 19.38
N GLY A 104 0.92 -7.25 18.08
CA GLY A 104 0.30 -6.28 17.18
C GLY A 104 -1.09 -6.77 16.76
N GLN A 105 -2.12 -6.00 17.06
CA GLN A 105 -3.51 -6.27 16.69
C GLN A 105 -4.13 -5.04 16.06
N ILE A 106 -5.15 -5.22 15.23
CA ILE A 106 -5.96 -4.11 14.77
C ILE A 106 -7.08 -3.83 15.78
N PHE A 107 -7.21 -2.56 16.12
CA PHE A 107 -8.29 -2.02 16.94
C PHE A 107 -9.09 -0.99 16.12
N SER A 108 -10.39 -0.94 16.37
CA SER A 108 -11.25 0.19 15.99
C SER A 108 -11.34 1.14 17.17
N MET A 109 -11.01 2.41 16.99
CA MET A 109 -11.06 3.41 18.06
C MET A 109 -11.38 4.80 17.54
N ASN A 110 -11.77 5.71 18.43
CA ASN A 110 -11.87 7.13 18.13
C ASN A 110 -10.46 7.72 17.86
N LEU A 111 -10.38 8.87 17.21
CA LEU A 111 -9.09 9.50 16.90
C LEU A 111 -8.25 9.83 18.15
N ASP A 112 -8.89 10.12 19.27
CA ASP A 112 -8.23 10.38 20.55
C ASP A 112 -7.80 9.09 21.31
N GLY A 113 -8.01 7.91 20.71
CA GLY A 113 -7.69 6.61 21.30
C GLY A 113 -8.77 6.07 22.26
N THR A 114 -9.88 6.78 22.47
CA THR A 114 -10.98 6.29 23.31
C THR A 114 -11.85 5.27 22.55
N ASP A 115 -12.70 4.55 23.29
CA ASP A 115 -13.61 3.52 22.76
C ASP A 115 -12.90 2.50 21.86
N ALA A 116 -11.70 2.06 22.29
CA ALA A 116 -10.90 1.07 21.56
C ALA A 116 -11.53 -0.32 21.69
N ARG A 117 -11.84 -0.95 20.56
CA ARG A 117 -12.44 -2.27 20.44
C ARG A 117 -11.57 -3.16 19.57
N GLU A 118 -11.42 -4.43 19.97
CA GLU A 118 -10.68 -5.40 19.16
C GLU A 118 -11.36 -5.57 17.78
N PHE A 119 -10.59 -5.36 16.72
CA PHE A 119 -10.99 -5.71 15.37
C PHE A 119 -10.45 -7.08 14.96
N THR A 120 -9.22 -7.39 15.35
CA THR A 120 -8.62 -8.73 15.23
C THR A 120 -8.23 -9.27 16.60
N ARG A 121 -8.19 -10.60 16.74
CA ARG A 121 -7.81 -11.26 18.00
C ARG A 121 -6.29 -11.49 18.05
N ALA A 122 -5.72 -11.50 19.25
CA ALA A 122 -4.29 -11.65 19.47
C ALA A 122 -3.68 -12.96 18.91
N ASN A 123 -4.48 -14.00 18.76
CA ASN A 123 -4.03 -15.33 18.33
C ASN A 123 -4.40 -15.67 16.88
N GLU A 124 -4.90 -14.72 16.11
CA GLU A 124 -5.32 -14.98 14.72
C GLU A 124 -4.16 -14.97 13.73
N GLY A 125 -3.05 -14.35 14.06
CA GLY A 125 -1.92 -14.08 13.18
C GLY A 125 -1.60 -12.59 13.09
N PHE A 126 -0.87 -12.18 12.06
CA PHE A 126 -0.47 -10.79 11.87
C PHE A 126 -1.32 -10.12 10.79
N PRO A 127 -2.30 -9.24 11.17
CA PRO A 127 -3.22 -8.61 10.22
C PRO A 127 -2.66 -7.27 9.73
N TYR A 128 -2.79 -6.98 8.43
CA TYR A 128 -2.44 -5.68 7.84
C TYR A 128 -3.05 -5.46 6.45
N GLY A 129 -2.74 -4.35 5.79
CA GLY A 129 -3.21 -4.06 4.44
C GLY A 129 -4.71 -3.83 4.35
N LEU A 130 -5.24 -3.01 5.26
CA LEU A 130 -6.65 -2.63 5.31
C LEU A 130 -7.08 -1.85 4.07
N SER A 131 -8.24 -2.18 3.54
CA SER A 131 -8.90 -1.47 2.45
C SER A 131 -10.40 -1.35 2.74
N LEU A 132 -10.93 -0.13 2.73
CA LEU A 132 -12.34 0.13 2.95
C LEU A 132 -13.11 0.08 1.63
N SER A 133 -14.30 -0.56 1.64
CA SER A 133 -15.17 -0.54 0.46
C SER A 133 -15.63 0.89 0.13
N PRO A 134 -15.97 1.19 -1.14
CA PRO A 134 -16.35 2.54 -1.55
C PRO A 134 -17.55 3.11 -0.80
N ASP A 135 -18.45 2.25 -0.33
CA ASP A 135 -19.63 2.64 0.48
C ASP A 135 -19.32 2.69 2.00
N GLY A 136 -18.10 2.34 2.41
CA GLY A 136 -17.67 2.33 3.81
C GLY A 136 -18.25 1.22 4.67
N ARG A 137 -18.97 0.25 4.09
CA ARG A 137 -19.69 -0.79 4.84
C ARG A 137 -18.90 -2.06 5.06
N ARG A 138 -17.82 -2.28 4.33
CA ARG A 138 -16.98 -3.47 4.41
C ARG A 138 -15.51 -3.08 4.47
N VAL A 139 -14.73 -3.90 5.16
CA VAL A 139 -13.27 -3.79 5.22
C VAL A 139 -12.67 -5.08 4.65
N ALA A 140 -11.70 -4.96 3.78
CA ALA A 140 -10.84 -6.06 3.36
C ALA A 140 -9.47 -5.92 4.00
N PHE A 141 -8.84 -7.03 4.35
CA PHE A 141 -7.49 -7.05 4.91
C PHE A 141 -6.83 -8.40 4.63
N HIS A 142 -5.52 -8.46 4.74
CA HIS A 142 -4.84 -9.74 4.74
C HIS A 142 -4.33 -10.10 6.13
N LEU A 143 -4.22 -11.40 6.37
CA LEU A 143 -3.84 -11.98 7.65
C LEU A 143 -2.72 -13.00 7.40
N ALA A 144 -1.52 -12.71 7.91
CA ALA A 144 -0.44 -13.67 7.95
C ALA A 144 -0.74 -14.70 9.05
N ALA A 145 -1.02 -15.94 8.67
CA ALA A 145 -1.39 -17.00 9.59
C ALA A 145 -0.89 -18.36 9.09
N GLY A 146 -0.26 -19.13 9.95
CA GLY A 146 0.31 -20.42 9.58
C GLY A 146 1.44 -20.29 8.56
N SER A 147 1.36 -21.01 7.46
CA SER A 147 2.38 -21.05 6.40
C SER A 147 2.11 -20.10 5.23
N GLY A 148 1.15 -19.19 5.37
CA GLY A 148 0.77 -18.32 4.26
C GLY A 148 -0.02 -17.09 4.71
N TYR A 149 -0.55 -16.36 3.73
CA TYR A 149 -1.39 -15.20 3.98
C TYR A 149 -2.76 -15.41 3.38
N GLN A 150 -3.76 -14.90 4.06
CA GLN A 150 -5.18 -15.05 3.71
C GLN A 150 -5.80 -13.68 3.45
N ILE A 151 -6.79 -13.62 2.56
CA ILE A 151 -7.63 -12.43 2.38
C ILE A 151 -8.96 -12.63 3.12
N TRP A 152 -9.33 -11.63 3.88
CA TRP A 152 -10.57 -11.57 4.63
C TRP A 152 -11.37 -10.32 4.32
N THR A 153 -12.68 -10.41 4.44
CA THR A 153 -13.58 -9.26 4.52
C THR A 153 -14.41 -9.32 5.78
N CYS A 154 -14.82 -8.16 6.29
CA CYS A 154 -15.70 -8.05 7.46
C CYS A 154 -16.41 -6.70 7.46
N ASP A 155 -17.29 -6.50 8.43
CA ASP A 155 -17.86 -5.18 8.72
C ASP A 155 -16.81 -4.28 9.41
N PRO A 156 -17.00 -2.94 9.44
CA PRO A 156 -16.05 -2.03 10.07
C PRO A 156 -15.87 -2.21 11.59
N ASP A 157 -16.78 -2.91 12.23
CA ASP A 157 -16.68 -3.31 13.65
C ASP A 157 -15.96 -4.66 13.85
N GLY A 158 -15.53 -5.31 12.78
CA GLY A 158 -14.89 -6.63 12.80
C GLY A 158 -15.85 -7.82 12.77
N GLY A 159 -17.18 -7.57 12.69
CA GLY A 159 -18.21 -8.58 12.57
C GLY A 159 -18.35 -9.15 11.14
N ASN A 160 -19.20 -10.16 10.98
CA ASN A 160 -19.57 -10.76 9.69
C ASN A 160 -18.36 -11.09 8.81
N ARG A 161 -17.37 -11.76 9.40
CA ARG A 161 -16.11 -12.12 8.74
C ARG A 161 -16.29 -13.19 7.67
N VAL A 162 -15.72 -12.96 6.52
CA VAL A 162 -15.66 -13.90 5.41
C VAL A 162 -14.21 -14.11 5.00
N ARG A 163 -13.81 -15.35 4.88
CA ARG A 163 -12.51 -15.75 4.35
C ARG A 163 -12.58 -15.84 2.83
N VAL A 164 -11.99 -14.89 2.14
CA VAL A 164 -12.06 -14.75 0.69
C VAL A 164 -11.08 -15.68 -0.02
N ALA A 165 -9.80 -15.66 0.41
CA ALA A 165 -8.76 -16.51 -0.16
C ALA A 165 -7.84 -17.01 0.95
N ALA A 166 -7.57 -18.34 0.99
CA ALA A 166 -6.82 -18.95 2.08
C ALA A 166 -6.22 -20.32 1.70
N GLN A 167 -5.79 -20.48 0.45
CA GLN A 167 -5.10 -21.70 0.05
C GLN A 167 -3.78 -21.83 0.82
N ALA A 168 -3.50 -23.01 1.32
CA ALA A 168 -2.29 -23.28 2.10
C ALA A 168 -1.02 -22.96 1.29
N SER A 169 -0.04 -22.38 1.94
CA SER A 169 1.25 -21.98 1.37
C SER A 169 1.20 -20.85 0.34
N HIS A 170 0.03 -20.27 0.06
CA HIS A 170 -0.07 -19.08 -0.76
C HIS A 170 0.09 -17.82 0.09
N ILE A 171 0.64 -16.79 -0.52
CA ILE A 171 0.80 -15.47 0.10
C ILE A 171 -0.12 -14.49 -0.62
N TYR A 172 -1.37 -14.42 -0.16
CA TYR A 172 -2.36 -13.48 -0.66
C TYR A 172 -2.26 -12.15 0.07
N PHE A 173 -2.10 -11.04 -0.66
CA PHE A 173 -1.96 -9.74 0.00
C PHE A 173 -2.55 -8.59 -0.82
N GLY A 174 -2.70 -7.43 -0.16
CA GLY A 174 -3.09 -6.16 -0.76
C GLY A 174 -4.48 -6.15 -1.37
N PRO A 175 -5.55 -6.56 -0.66
CA PRO A 175 -6.90 -6.53 -1.21
C PRO A 175 -7.36 -5.11 -1.48
N MET A 176 -7.80 -4.85 -2.70
CA MET A 176 -8.31 -3.56 -3.18
C MET A 176 -9.71 -3.73 -3.73
N TRP A 177 -10.63 -2.90 -3.27
CA TRP A 177 -12.01 -2.89 -3.74
C TRP A 177 -12.14 -2.26 -5.13
N SER A 178 -12.98 -2.86 -5.98
CA SER A 178 -13.42 -2.21 -7.20
C SER A 178 -14.25 -0.96 -6.90
N PRO A 179 -14.32 0.02 -7.83
CA PRO A 179 -15.08 1.25 -7.62
C PRO A 179 -16.57 1.04 -7.32
N ASP A 180 -17.15 -0.03 -7.83
CA ASP A 180 -18.55 -0.43 -7.58
C ASP A 180 -18.74 -1.26 -6.30
N GLY A 181 -17.65 -1.60 -5.60
CA GLY A 181 -17.67 -2.43 -4.38
C GLY A 181 -18.03 -3.90 -4.60
N GLN A 182 -18.15 -4.36 -5.85
CA GLN A 182 -18.61 -5.71 -6.17
C GLN A 182 -17.47 -6.73 -6.26
N TRP A 183 -16.22 -6.27 -6.40
CA TRP A 183 -15.06 -7.11 -6.57
C TRP A 183 -13.92 -6.69 -5.65
N LEU A 184 -13.05 -7.65 -5.39
CA LEU A 184 -11.72 -7.45 -4.83
C LEU A 184 -10.68 -7.85 -5.87
N ALA A 185 -9.61 -7.05 -5.99
CA ALA A 185 -8.37 -7.46 -6.60
C ALA A 185 -7.30 -7.62 -5.52
N TYR A 186 -6.50 -8.64 -5.61
CA TYR A 186 -5.38 -8.91 -4.69
C TYR A 186 -4.27 -9.64 -5.42
N GLN A 187 -3.14 -9.73 -4.80
CA GLN A 187 -1.97 -10.39 -5.37
C GLN A 187 -1.71 -11.72 -4.67
N ASP A 188 -1.21 -12.70 -5.42
CA ASP A 188 -0.83 -14.02 -4.94
C ASP A 188 0.61 -14.32 -5.30
N CYS A 189 1.47 -14.48 -4.29
CA CYS A 189 2.82 -15.00 -4.43
C CYS A 189 2.82 -16.49 -4.15
N GLU A 190 2.67 -17.30 -5.17
CA GLU A 190 2.76 -18.73 -5.02
C GLU A 190 4.22 -19.20 -5.06
N PRO A 191 4.74 -19.77 -3.95
CA PRO A 191 6.14 -20.21 -3.86
C PRO A 191 6.55 -21.26 -4.89
N ALA A 192 5.62 -22.08 -5.35
CA ALA A 192 5.90 -23.07 -6.38
C ALA A 192 6.23 -22.43 -7.74
N ARG A 193 5.64 -21.27 -8.05
CA ARG A 193 5.91 -20.52 -9.28
C ARG A 193 7.05 -19.54 -9.17
N ASP A 194 7.20 -18.90 -8.01
CA ASP A 194 8.26 -17.95 -7.72
C ASP A 194 8.86 -18.19 -6.33
N PRO A 195 9.84 -19.11 -6.21
CA PRO A 195 10.50 -19.39 -4.94
C PRO A 195 11.19 -18.18 -4.30
N GLY A 196 11.56 -17.19 -5.10
CA GLY A 196 12.14 -15.93 -4.63
C GLY A 196 11.11 -14.93 -4.12
N HIS A 197 9.83 -15.20 -4.32
CA HIS A 197 8.71 -14.29 -3.96
C HIS A 197 8.90 -12.87 -4.50
N ASP A 198 9.49 -12.72 -5.70
CA ASP A 198 9.73 -11.42 -6.30
C ASP A 198 8.53 -10.90 -7.11
N TRP A 199 7.71 -11.84 -7.60
CA TRP A 199 6.60 -11.58 -8.52
C TRP A 199 5.34 -12.28 -8.05
N SER A 200 4.20 -11.72 -8.42
CA SER A 200 2.89 -12.21 -8.03
C SER A 200 1.96 -12.37 -9.23
N ASP A 201 0.87 -13.05 -8.98
CA ASP A 201 -0.29 -13.06 -9.84
C ASP A 201 -1.33 -12.07 -9.35
N ILE A 202 -2.11 -11.51 -10.26
CA ILE A 202 -3.29 -10.74 -9.93
C ILE A 202 -4.48 -11.70 -9.91
N CYS A 203 -5.18 -11.71 -8.79
CA CYS A 203 -6.41 -12.45 -8.56
C CYS A 203 -7.57 -11.48 -8.36
N VAL A 204 -8.76 -11.91 -8.75
CA VAL A 204 -10.01 -11.20 -8.44
C VAL A 204 -11.04 -12.17 -7.87
N SER A 205 -11.92 -11.67 -7.02
CA SER A 205 -13.05 -12.43 -6.47
C SER A 205 -14.19 -11.52 -6.04
N ARG A 206 -15.34 -12.11 -5.75
CA ARG A 206 -16.37 -11.44 -4.97
C ARG A 206 -15.92 -11.27 -3.52
N PRO A 207 -16.46 -10.29 -2.78
CA PRO A 207 -16.13 -10.10 -1.36
C PRO A 207 -16.53 -11.25 -0.44
N ASP A 208 -17.43 -12.12 -0.89
CA ASP A 208 -17.84 -13.34 -0.21
C ASP A 208 -16.95 -14.55 -0.54
N GLY A 209 -15.89 -14.36 -1.35
CA GLY A 209 -14.98 -15.40 -1.78
C GLY A 209 -15.46 -16.21 -2.99
N SER A 210 -16.64 -15.95 -3.52
CA SER A 210 -17.11 -16.57 -4.75
C SER A 210 -16.42 -15.98 -6.00
N GLU A 211 -16.57 -16.66 -7.13
CA GLU A 211 -16.01 -16.26 -8.44
C GLU A 211 -14.51 -15.94 -8.41
N GLN A 212 -13.76 -16.64 -7.57
CA GLN A 212 -12.30 -16.45 -7.47
C GLN A 212 -11.61 -16.87 -8.77
N ARG A 213 -10.79 -15.94 -9.31
CA ARG A 213 -10.05 -16.17 -10.56
C ARG A 213 -8.65 -15.57 -10.46
N GLN A 214 -7.65 -16.32 -10.88
CA GLN A 214 -6.32 -15.81 -11.17
C GLN A 214 -6.31 -15.28 -12.61
N ILE A 215 -5.92 -14.03 -12.79
CA ILE A 215 -5.97 -13.36 -14.09
C ILE A 215 -4.60 -13.30 -14.76
N THR A 216 -3.51 -13.22 -13.99
CA THR A 216 -2.14 -13.17 -14.54
C THR A 216 -1.33 -14.39 -14.10
N GLN A 217 -0.14 -14.55 -14.69
CA GLN A 217 0.77 -15.66 -14.39
C GLN A 217 2.17 -15.11 -14.07
N GLY A 218 2.46 -14.83 -12.78
CA GLY A 218 3.78 -14.46 -12.25
C GLY A 218 4.37 -13.18 -12.87
N ARG A 219 3.56 -12.18 -13.18
CA ARG A 219 4.00 -11.01 -13.94
C ARG A 219 3.82 -9.67 -13.24
N ALA A 220 3.11 -9.64 -12.13
CA ALA A 220 2.92 -8.42 -11.37
C ALA A 220 4.08 -8.19 -10.39
N MET A 221 4.58 -6.96 -10.32
CA MET A 221 5.51 -6.57 -9.27
C MET A 221 4.71 -6.34 -7.99
N TRP A 222 5.10 -7.03 -6.90
CA TRP A 222 4.44 -6.79 -5.62
C TRP A 222 5.37 -6.20 -4.57
N PHE A 223 6.66 -6.53 -4.58
CA PHE A 223 7.62 -6.06 -3.60
C PHE A 223 8.84 -5.45 -4.25
N GLY A 224 9.40 -4.50 -3.54
CA GLY A 224 10.63 -3.84 -3.93
C GLY A 224 10.41 -2.74 -4.96
N ALA A 225 11.33 -1.89 -5.00
CA ALA A 225 11.71 -1.03 -6.09
C ALA A 225 13.21 -1.15 -6.15
N THR A 226 13.79 -0.95 -7.32
CA THR A 226 15.23 -1.11 -7.47
C THR A 226 15.92 0.23 -7.57
N TYR A 227 15.34 1.22 -6.92
CA TYR A 227 15.94 2.53 -6.78
C TYR A 227 16.73 2.62 -5.47
N GLY A 228 17.58 3.61 -5.43
CA GLY A 228 18.36 3.94 -4.24
C GLY A 228 19.75 3.33 -4.23
N ASN A 229 20.50 3.83 -3.31
CA ASN A 229 21.82 3.39 -2.93
C ASN A 229 21.74 2.84 -1.49
N PRO A 230 22.86 2.42 -0.88
CA PRO A 230 22.85 1.92 0.50
C PRO A 230 22.29 2.90 1.53
N GLU A 231 22.34 4.21 1.27
CA GLU A 231 21.84 5.25 2.16
C GLU A 231 20.34 5.52 1.94
N ASN A 232 19.86 5.34 0.71
CA ASN A 232 18.46 5.59 0.35
C ASN A 232 17.86 4.36 -0.35
N ARG A 233 17.52 3.36 0.44
CA ARG A 233 17.00 2.07 -0.03
C ARG A 233 15.51 2.18 -0.27
N GLY A 234 15.08 2.04 -1.50
CA GLY A 234 13.66 1.91 -1.81
C GLY A 234 13.17 0.46 -1.67
N GLY A 235 12.06 0.29 -1.01
CA GLY A 235 11.40 -1.01 -0.82
C GLY A 235 9.93 -0.86 -0.46
N GLY A 236 9.26 -1.98 -0.27
CA GLY A 236 7.87 -2.05 0.14
C GLY A 236 6.92 -2.55 -0.95
N SER A 237 5.66 -2.66 -0.59
CA SER A 237 4.64 -3.28 -1.44
C SER A 237 4.21 -2.38 -2.60
N ASN A 238 3.93 -3.00 -3.73
CA ASN A 238 3.26 -2.40 -4.88
C ASN A 238 1.88 -3.02 -5.01
N LEU A 239 0.87 -2.28 -4.62
CA LEU A 239 -0.51 -2.73 -4.76
C LEU A 239 -0.99 -2.47 -6.19
N VAL A 240 -1.93 -3.29 -6.64
CA VAL A 240 -2.68 -3.01 -7.87
C VAL A 240 -3.71 -1.91 -7.59
N ALA A 241 -4.08 -1.15 -8.60
CA ALA A 241 -5.11 -0.12 -8.46
C ALA A 241 -6.23 -0.37 -9.46
N TRP A 242 -7.48 -0.31 -8.98
CA TRP A 242 -8.63 -0.28 -9.86
C TRP A 242 -8.73 1.07 -10.56
N THR A 243 -9.10 1.04 -11.81
CA THR A 243 -9.52 2.23 -12.56
C THR A 243 -11.02 2.43 -12.39
N ARG A 244 -11.47 3.67 -12.59
CA ARG A 244 -12.87 4.05 -12.45
C ARG A 244 -13.82 3.23 -13.34
N ASP A 245 -13.37 2.80 -14.50
CA ASP A 245 -14.13 1.98 -15.46
C ASP A 245 -13.99 0.47 -15.26
N GLY A 246 -13.40 0.04 -14.11
CA GLY A 246 -13.34 -1.35 -13.68
C GLY A 246 -12.22 -2.18 -14.30
N ALA A 247 -11.17 -1.55 -14.84
CA ALA A 247 -9.93 -2.23 -15.16
C ALA A 247 -8.95 -2.16 -13.96
N ILE A 248 -7.81 -2.81 -14.09
CA ILE A 248 -6.75 -2.84 -13.08
C ILE A 248 -5.47 -2.32 -13.70
N VAL A 249 -4.81 -1.36 -13.06
CA VAL A 249 -3.48 -0.90 -13.44
C VAL A 249 -2.43 -1.46 -12.48
N PHE A 250 -1.31 -1.89 -13.04
CA PHE A 250 -0.27 -2.56 -12.25
C PHE A 250 1.09 -2.47 -12.93
N PRO A 251 2.20 -2.56 -12.16
CA PRO A 251 3.53 -2.70 -12.71
C PRO A 251 3.78 -4.14 -13.16
N ARG A 252 3.99 -4.32 -14.48
CA ARG A 252 4.29 -5.61 -15.10
C ARG A 252 5.79 -5.84 -15.24
N ARG A 253 6.24 -7.01 -14.88
CA ARG A 253 7.61 -7.48 -15.08
C ARG A 253 8.00 -7.48 -16.55
N LEU A 254 9.16 -6.91 -16.88
CA LEU A 254 9.84 -7.16 -18.14
C LEU A 254 10.64 -8.48 -18.10
N PRO A 255 10.81 -9.17 -19.24
CA PRO A 255 11.57 -10.42 -19.27
C PRO A 255 12.98 -10.26 -18.72
N GLY A 256 13.41 -11.18 -17.87
CA GLY A 256 14.75 -11.19 -17.26
C GLY A 256 14.96 -10.19 -16.11
N SER A 257 13.94 -9.41 -15.72
CA SER A 257 14.05 -8.47 -14.61
C SER A 257 14.24 -9.16 -13.27
N LYS A 258 15.07 -8.57 -12.42
CA LYS A 258 15.33 -8.99 -11.03
C LYS A 258 15.37 -7.76 -10.14
N VAL A 259 14.67 -7.82 -9.00
CA VAL A 259 14.68 -6.76 -7.99
C VAL A 259 15.96 -6.76 -7.16
N ALA A 260 16.23 -5.64 -6.47
CA ALA A 260 17.41 -5.49 -5.60
C ALA A 260 17.25 -6.14 -4.22
N TRP A 261 16.12 -6.79 -3.96
CA TRP A 261 15.81 -7.36 -2.65
C TRP A 261 15.74 -8.88 -2.74
N GLU A 262 16.69 -9.57 -2.13
CA GLU A 262 16.78 -11.03 -2.17
C GLU A 262 16.11 -11.65 -0.96
N PHE A 263 15.13 -12.53 -1.19
CA PHE A 263 14.45 -13.28 -0.15
C PHE A 263 15.41 -14.26 0.54
N GLN A 264 15.29 -14.38 1.88
CA GLN A 264 16.17 -15.19 2.73
C GLN A 264 15.40 -16.34 3.39
N PRO A 265 15.13 -17.45 2.68
CA PRO A 265 14.27 -18.53 3.16
C PRO A 265 14.80 -19.29 4.37
N GLN A 266 16.10 -19.22 4.64
CA GLN A 266 16.77 -19.92 5.75
C GLN A 266 16.71 -19.17 7.08
N ARG A 267 16.21 -17.94 7.10
CA ARG A 267 16.04 -17.20 8.36
C ARG A 267 14.84 -17.76 9.13
N PRO A 268 14.86 -17.67 10.49
CA PRO A 268 13.73 -18.11 11.30
C PRO A 268 12.43 -17.38 10.97
N ASP A 269 12.54 -16.14 10.56
CA ASP A 269 11.46 -15.34 10.04
C ASP A 269 11.19 -15.75 8.59
N THR A 270 10.11 -16.47 8.39
CA THR A 270 9.68 -16.95 7.08
C THR A 270 8.80 -15.96 6.32
N ASP A 271 8.62 -14.76 6.87
CA ASP A 271 7.87 -13.71 6.23
C ASP A 271 8.50 -13.29 4.90
N HIS A 272 7.67 -13.04 3.89
CA HIS A 272 8.12 -12.63 2.57
C HIS A 272 8.82 -11.26 2.55
N PHE A 273 8.74 -10.48 3.63
CA PHE A 273 9.56 -9.27 3.85
C PHE A 273 10.97 -9.57 4.35
N ASN A 274 11.29 -10.81 4.67
CA ASN A 274 12.62 -11.23 5.08
C ASN A 274 13.60 -11.21 3.92
N ARG A 275 14.11 -10.03 3.59
CA ARG A 275 14.93 -9.78 2.41
C ARG A 275 16.18 -8.98 2.73
N ASP A 276 17.25 -9.25 2.00
CA ASP A 276 18.48 -8.45 1.99
C ASP A 276 18.50 -7.51 0.80
N PHE A 277 18.96 -6.29 1.02
CA PHE A 277 19.19 -5.34 -0.06
C PHE A 277 20.51 -5.67 -0.77
N LYS A 278 20.41 -6.05 -2.06
CA LYS A 278 21.52 -6.42 -2.93
C LYS A 278 21.36 -5.70 -4.27
N PRO A 279 21.76 -4.43 -4.34
CA PRO A 279 21.57 -3.60 -5.54
C PRO A 279 22.26 -4.16 -6.78
N GLU A 280 23.33 -4.92 -6.61
CA GLU A 280 24.06 -5.57 -7.69
C GLU A 280 23.25 -6.65 -8.44
N LEU A 281 22.18 -7.16 -7.84
CA LEU A 281 21.26 -8.12 -8.48
C LEU A 281 20.25 -7.44 -9.40
N ALA A 282 20.00 -6.15 -9.20
CA ALA A 282 18.97 -5.42 -9.93
C ALA A 282 19.28 -5.32 -11.41
N ARG A 283 18.32 -5.66 -12.25
CA ARG A 283 18.41 -5.53 -13.69
C ARG A 283 17.03 -5.54 -14.35
N GLY A 284 16.97 -5.03 -15.58
CA GLY A 284 15.72 -4.94 -16.33
C GLY A 284 14.82 -3.83 -15.81
N GLY A 285 13.55 -4.08 -15.67
CA GLY A 285 12.57 -3.09 -15.25
C GLY A 285 11.15 -3.61 -15.21
N THR A 286 10.23 -2.69 -15.03
CA THR A 286 8.79 -2.89 -15.10
C THR A 286 8.15 -1.85 -16.01
N GLU A 287 6.95 -2.12 -16.46
CA GLU A 287 6.12 -1.20 -17.23
C GLU A 287 4.73 -1.16 -16.63
N ILE A 288 4.07 -0.01 -16.66
CA ILE A 288 2.67 0.08 -16.25
C ILE A 288 1.79 -0.51 -17.34
N CYS A 289 0.93 -1.42 -16.92
CA CYS A 289 -0.07 -2.06 -17.76
C CYS A 289 -1.47 -1.88 -17.20
N ARG A 290 -2.44 -1.90 -18.10
CA ARG A 290 -3.86 -1.95 -17.81
C ARG A 290 -4.37 -3.35 -18.15
N LEU A 291 -5.04 -3.98 -17.21
CA LEU A 291 -5.63 -5.33 -17.29
C LEU A 291 -7.15 -5.19 -17.27
N ASP A 292 -7.84 -5.77 -18.23
CA ASP A 292 -9.28 -5.98 -18.14
C ASP A 292 -9.54 -7.30 -17.38
N PRO A 293 -10.16 -7.27 -16.20
CA PRO A 293 -10.38 -8.48 -15.42
C PRO A 293 -11.47 -9.40 -15.99
N ARG A 294 -12.25 -8.93 -16.97
CA ARG A 294 -13.35 -9.70 -17.60
C ARG A 294 -12.82 -10.74 -18.57
N ASP A 295 -11.82 -10.39 -19.37
CA ASP A 295 -11.25 -11.25 -20.43
C ASP A 295 -9.74 -11.52 -20.24
N GLY A 296 -9.09 -10.85 -19.27
CA GLY A 296 -7.66 -10.99 -19.02
C GLY A 296 -6.77 -10.26 -20.01
N SER A 297 -7.31 -9.42 -20.89
CA SER A 297 -6.53 -8.65 -21.85
C SER A 297 -5.66 -7.61 -21.15
N ILE A 298 -4.41 -7.47 -21.62
CA ILE A 298 -3.42 -6.56 -21.05
C ILE A 298 -2.96 -5.57 -22.11
N THR A 299 -3.16 -4.28 -21.83
CA THR A 299 -2.66 -3.18 -22.63
C THR A 299 -1.49 -2.52 -21.91
N ARG A 300 -0.38 -2.33 -22.62
CA ARG A 300 0.78 -1.63 -22.09
C ARG A 300 0.56 -0.12 -22.18
N LEU A 301 0.78 0.59 -21.06
CA LEU A 301 0.67 2.04 -20.97
C LEU A 301 2.02 2.75 -21.03
N THR A 302 3.08 2.15 -20.44
CA THR A 302 4.43 2.73 -20.50
C THR A 302 5.41 1.85 -21.28
N LYS A 303 6.41 2.48 -21.88
CA LYS A 303 7.54 1.82 -22.53
C LYS A 303 8.77 2.71 -22.42
N CYS A 304 9.88 2.16 -21.94
CA CYS A 304 11.17 2.85 -21.91
C CYS A 304 12.25 1.97 -22.52
N ASP A 305 13.19 2.63 -23.20
CA ASP A 305 14.41 2.02 -23.72
C ASP A 305 15.58 3.00 -23.46
N PRO A 306 16.54 2.67 -22.59
CA PRO A 306 16.64 1.41 -21.83
C PRO A 306 15.50 1.20 -20.83
N PRO A 307 15.29 -0.02 -20.34
CA PRO A 307 14.28 -0.33 -19.32
C PRO A 307 14.49 0.47 -18.04
N VAL A 308 13.38 0.88 -17.43
CA VAL A 308 13.31 1.55 -16.12
C VAL A 308 12.35 0.79 -15.22
N TRP A 309 12.29 1.17 -13.97
CA TRP A 309 11.34 0.65 -13.01
C TRP A 309 10.18 1.62 -12.89
N ASP A 310 9.00 1.22 -13.39
CA ASP A 310 7.72 1.91 -13.21
C ASP A 310 6.91 1.16 -12.15
N PHE A 311 6.47 1.84 -11.09
CA PHE A 311 5.85 1.20 -9.93
C PHE A 311 4.91 2.16 -9.17
N ARG A 312 4.16 1.65 -8.18
CA ARG A 312 3.25 2.41 -7.30
C ARG A 312 2.27 3.29 -8.04
N VAL A 313 1.50 2.63 -8.87
CA VAL A 313 0.53 3.26 -9.77
C VAL A 313 -0.78 3.59 -9.05
N SER A 314 -1.41 4.71 -9.42
CA SER A 314 -2.73 5.12 -8.94
C SER A 314 -3.45 5.97 -9.98
N GLU A 315 -4.74 5.70 -10.23
CA GLU A 315 -5.58 6.53 -11.08
C GLU A 315 -6.15 7.72 -10.30
N SER A 316 -6.30 8.87 -10.98
CA SER A 316 -6.94 10.05 -10.41
C SER A 316 -8.43 9.81 -10.12
N PRO A 317 -9.02 10.51 -9.12
CA PRO A 317 -10.43 10.35 -8.79
C PRO A 317 -11.41 10.64 -9.93
N ASP A 318 -11.01 11.45 -10.91
CA ASP A 318 -11.79 11.75 -12.11
C ASP A 318 -11.59 10.74 -13.26
N GLY A 319 -10.66 9.78 -13.10
CA GLY A 319 -10.36 8.74 -14.10
C GLY A 319 -9.59 9.24 -15.32
N ARG A 320 -9.03 10.46 -15.29
CA ARG A 320 -8.35 11.05 -16.45
C ARG A 320 -6.87 10.80 -16.50
N HIS A 321 -6.24 10.62 -15.34
CA HIS A 321 -4.80 10.54 -15.20
C HIS A 321 -4.37 9.35 -14.38
N ILE A 322 -3.16 8.89 -14.64
CA ILE A 322 -2.47 7.88 -13.85
C ILE A 322 -1.16 8.49 -13.35
N VAL A 323 -0.94 8.44 -12.03
CA VAL A 323 0.35 8.75 -11.42
C VAL A 323 1.08 7.47 -11.08
N PHE A 324 2.39 7.50 -11.20
CA PHE A 324 3.26 6.37 -10.88
C PHE A 324 4.67 6.85 -10.52
N CYS A 325 5.44 6.00 -9.89
CA CYS A 325 6.86 6.24 -9.66
C CYS A 325 7.68 5.67 -10.80
N ARG A 326 8.74 6.37 -11.18
CA ARG A 326 9.74 5.89 -12.14
C ARG A 326 11.15 6.10 -11.60
N ALA A 327 11.98 5.08 -11.73
CA ALA A 327 13.40 5.15 -11.41
C ALA A 327 14.25 4.35 -12.40
N ALA A 328 15.42 4.85 -12.74
CA ALA A 328 16.48 4.01 -13.30
C ALA A 328 17.02 3.08 -12.22
N THR A 329 17.57 1.93 -12.59
CA THR A 329 18.23 1.04 -11.64
C THR A 329 19.35 1.78 -10.91
N GLY A 330 19.30 1.81 -9.57
CA GLY A 330 20.25 2.55 -8.71
C GLY A 330 19.98 4.06 -8.61
N GLY A 331 18.99 4.60 -9.33
CA GLY A 331 18.64 6.02 -9.30
C GLY A 331 17.58 6.34 -8.26
N ALA A 332 17.41 7.64 -7.97
CA ALA A 332 16.31 8.12 -7.15
C ALA A 332 14.98 8.06 -7.93
N PRO A 333 13.86 7.75 -7.28
CA PRO A 333 12.56 7.73 -7.94
C PRO A 333 12.03 9.16 -8.14
N ALA A 334 11.26 9.33 -9.21
CA ALA A 334 10.48 10.51 -9.48
C ALA A 334 9.02 10.14 -9.65
N VAL A 335 8.12 11.05 -9.31
CA VAL A 335 6.68 10.91 -9.59
C VAL A 335 6.41 11.40 -11.01
N TRP A 336 5.76 10.55 -11.77
CA TRP A 336 5.33 10.78 -13.14
C TRP A 336 3.82 10.73 -13.23
N MET A 337 3.29 11.43 -14.21
CA MET A 337 1.88 11.39 -14.58
C MET A 337 1.73 11.15 -16.07
N MET A 338 0.65 10.49 -16.45
CA MET A 338 0.21 10.30 -17.84
C MET A 338 -1.31 10.35 -17.91
N ASP A 339 -1.86 10.50 -19.12
CA ASP A 339 -3.27 10.30 -19.34
C ASP A 339 -3.66 8.84 -19.06
N ALA A 340 -4.93 8.58 -18.77
CA ALA A 340 -5.41 7.23 -18.41
C ALA A 340 -5.18 6.17 -19.52
N ASP A 341 -4.97 6.62 -20.77
CA ASP A 341 -4.64 5.77 -21.92
C ASP A 341 -3.14 5.61 -22.20
N GLY A 342 -2.29 6.16 -21.31
CA GLY A 342 -0.83 6.10 -21.41
C GLY A 342 -0.18 7.20 -22.24
N ARG A 343 -0.94 8.15 -22.79
CA ARG A 343 -0.38 9.30 -23.52
C ARG A 343 0.17 10.37 -22.60
N ASN A 344 0.99 11.26 -23.15
CA ASN A 344 1.54 12.44 -22.48
C ASN A 344 2.28 12.16 -21.16
N PRO A 345 3.14 11.12 -21.04
CA PRO A 345 3.88 10.87 -19.81
C PRO A 345 4.86 12.02 -19.54
N HIS A 346 4.81 12.58 -18.34
CA HIS A 346 5.72 13.64 -17.90
C HIS A 346 6.02 13.54 -16.41
N GLU A 347 7.17 14.08 -16.04
CA GLU A 347 7.64 14.09 -14.66
C GLU A 347 7.05 15.26 -13.89
N LEU A 348 6.42 14.98 -12.74
CA LEU A 348 5.84 15.98 -11.86
C LEU A 348 6.84 16.55 -10.85
N THR A 349 7.84 15.76 -10.46
CA THR A 349 8.81 16.11 -9.40
C THR A 349 10.16 16.55 -9.95
N LYS A 350 10.16 17.09 -11.16
CA LYS A 350 11.36 17.60 -11.81
C LYS A 350 12.03 18.69 -10.96
N GLY A 351 13.31 18.53 -10.74
CA GLY A 351 14.10 19.48 -9.95
C GLY A 351 14.12 19.23 -8.45
N LEU A 352 13.49 18.16 -7.97
CA LEU A 352 13.76 17.67 -6.63
C LEU A 352 15.21 17.18 -6.53
N ASP A 353 15.80 17.37 -5.34
CA ASP A 353 17.13 16.87 -5.06
C ASP A 353 17.19 15.32 -5.10
N ASN A 354 18.38 14.76 -4.85
CA ASN A 354 18.64 13.32 -4.91
C ASN A 354 17.86 12.47 -3.88
N ARG A 355 16.98 13.05 -3.06
CA ARG A 355 16.16 12.30 -2.12
C ARG A 355 15.08 11.47 -2.81
N GLY A 356 14.68 11.91 -4.00
CA GLY A 356 13.62 11.28 -4.76
C GLY A 356 12.22 11.57 -4.23
N ALA A 357 11.23 11.07 -4.95
CA ALA A 357 9.82 11.17 -4.58
C ALA A 357 9.12 9.82 -4.82
N ASP A 358 8.35 9.38 -3.86
CA ASP A 358 7.74 8.05 -3.84
C ASP A 358 6.34 8.08 -3.23
N HIS A 359 5.57 6.98 -3.38
CA HIS A 359 4.23 6.81 -2.85
C HIS A 359 3.24 7.93 -3.22
N PRO A 360 3.04 8.22 -4.52
CA PRO A 360 2.07 9.24 -4.92
C PRO A 360 0.68 8.88 -4.44
N ARG A 361 -0.05 9.88 -3.94
CA ARG A 361 -1.43 9.74 -3.47
C ARG A 361 -2.25 10.91 -3.97
N TRP A 362 -3.46 10.62 -4.37
CA TRP A 362 -4.45 11.64 -4.69
C TRP A 362 -5.17 12.10 -3.43
N LEU A 363 -5.32 13.40 -3.27
CA LEU A 363 -6.20 13.94 -2.22
C LEU A 363 -7.64 13.56 -2.52
N PRO A 364 -8.42 13.14 -1.53
CA PRO A 364 -9.86 12.97 -1.69
C PRO A 364 -10.48 14.26 -2.21
N GLN A 365 -11.39 14.14 -3.14
CA GLN A 365 -12.25 15.27 -3.51
C GLN A 365 -13.20 15.52 -2.33
N PRO A 366 -13.36 16.76 -1.84
CA PRO A 366 -14.35 17.05 -0.81
C PRO A 366 -15.71 16.51 -1.22
N ARG A 367 -16.35 15.72 -0.37
CA ARG A 367 -17.72 15.24 -0.63
C ARG A 367 -18.64 16.44 -0.63
N THR A 368 -19.21 16.78 -1.79
CA THR A 368 -20.29 17.76 -1.82
C THR A 368 -21.53 17.14 -1.17
N VAL A 369 -22.13 17.84 -0.22
CA VAL A 369 -23.30 17.39 0.56
C VAL A 369 -24.51 17.00 -0.33
N GLU A 370 -24.53 17.41 -1.60
CA GLU A 370 -25.57 17.05 -2.57
C GLU A 370 -25.55 15.60 -3.07
N ALA A 371 -24.45 14.88 -2.89
CA ALA A 371 -24.36 13.49 -3.37
C ALA A 371 -25.05 12.48 -2.42
N ASP A 372 -25.21 12.83 -1.14
CA ASP A 372 -25.80 11.93 -0.12
C ASP A 372 -27.34 11.96 -0.11
N VAL A 373 -27.97 13.03 -0.59
CA VAL A 373 -29.45 13.17 -0.58
C VAL A 373 -30.11 12.32 -1.68
N ARG A 374 -29.39 11.86 -2.68
CA ARG A 374 -29.95 11.01 -3.75
C ARG A 374 -29.76 9.50 -3.53
N ARG A 375 -29.21 9.10 -2.39
CA ARG A 375 -28.95 7.70 -2.04
C ARG A 375 -29.69 7.22 -0.79
N LEU A 376 -30.60 8.02 -0.26
CA LEU A 376 -31.62 7.66 0.71
C LEU A 376 -32.96 7.55 -0.01
#